data_624031c07d34dfcff9b573c314c579cf
#
_entry.id   624031c07d34dfcff9b573c314c579cf
#
_cell.length_a   1.000
_cell.length_b   1.000
_cell.length_c   1.000
_cell.angle_alpha   90.00
_cell.angle_beta   90.00
_cell.angle_gamma   90.00
#
_symmetry.space_group_name_H-M   'P 1'
#
loop_
_entity.id
_entity.type
_entity.pdbx_description
1 polymer ?
#
loop_
_entity_poly.entity_id
_entity_poly.type
_entity_poly.pdbx_seq_one_letter_code
_entity_poly.pdbx_strand_id
1 'polypeptide(L)'
;MYQAPNYLDILEKSYPDLRFRCFGEITYQNIEIISGGSKPDQATLDAELLTEKRLRVWYEIQEERTRRQSGGVFIQSENKWFHSDQTSRIQQLGLVMMGNNMPQNISWKTMDNSFTTMTPALALSIFNAAATLDMTAFAVAEQHRSYVNQSTTPETYNYSGFWPAIYEE
;
A
#
# COMPACT_ATOMS: atom_id res chain seq x y z
N MET A 1 -2.89 -16.11 -5.80
CA MET A 1 -4.08 -15.68 -5.02
C MET A 1 -3.80 -16.06 -3.57
N TYR A 2 -3.64 -15.09 -2.69
CA TYR A 2 -3.38 -15.37 -1.28
C TYR A 2 -4.68 -15.81 -0.60
N GLN A 3 -4.62 -16.90 0.15
CA GLN A 3 -5.76 -17.40 0.91
C GLN A 3 -6.05 -16.47 2.10
N ALA A 4 -7.33 -16.20 2.40
CA ALA A 4 -7.70 -15.43 3.58
C ALA A 4 -7.25 -16.15 4.85
N PRO A 5 -6.80 -15.42 5.89
CA PRO A 5 -6.43 -16.01 7.17
C PRO A 5 -7.57 -16.83 7.79
N ASN A 6 -7.23 -17.92 8.42
CA ASN A 6 -8.15 -18.83 9.06
C ASN A 6 -7.65 -19.27 10.45
N TYR A 7 -8.41 -20.10 11.17
CA TYR A 7 -8.03 -20.53 12.52
C TYR A 7 -6.72 -21.31 12.61
N LEU A 8 -6.35 -22.06 11.54
CA LEU A 8 -5.12 -22.84 11.56
C LEU A 8 -3.91 -21.90 11.52
N ASP A 9 -4.00 -20.84 10.71
CA ASP A 9 -2.95 -19.81 10.64
C ASP A 9 -2.75 -19.13 12.00
N ILE A 10 -3.85 -18.89 12.74
CA ILE A 10 -3.79 -18.32 14.09
C ILE A 10 -3.14 -19.29 15.07
N LEU A 11 -3.55 -20.56 15.04
CA LEU A 11 -3.00 -21.59 15.93
C LEU A 11 -1.50 -21.79 15.67
N GLU A 12 -1.07 -21.86 14.43
CA GLU A 12 0.35 -21.97 14.08
C GLU A 12 1.18 -20.79 14.54
N LYS A 13 0.64 -19.58 14.42
CA LYS A 13 1.33 -18.32 14.73
C LYS A 13 1.38 -18.04 16.24
N SER A 14 0.23 -18.12 16.92
CA SER A 14 0.07 -17.68 18.30
C SER A 14 0.27 -18.79 19.34
N TYR A 15 0.14 -20.06 18.93
CA TYR A 15 0.19 -21.22 19.83
C TYR A 15 1.16 -22.31 19.31
N PRO A 16 2.45 -22.01 19.15
CA PRO A 16 3.41 -22.89 18.47
C PRO A 16 3.63 -24.25 19.15
N ASP A 17 3.28 -24.35 20.44
CA ASP A 17 3.40 -25.60 21.21
C ASP A 17 2.24 -26.55 20.99
N LEU A 18 1.10 -26.05 20.48
CA LEU A 18 -0.07 -26.88 20.22
C LEU A 18 0.15 -27.78 18.99
N ARG A 19 -0.25 -29.04 19.12
CA ARG A 19 -0.42 -29.94 17.99
C ARG A 19 -1.90 -30.16 17.77
N PHE A 20 -2.37 -29.90 16.58
CA PHE A 20 -3.78 -29.94 16.24
C PHE A 20 -4.02 -30.61 14.89
N ARG A 21 -5.26 -30.98 14.65
CA ARG A 21 -5.76 -31.43 13.34
C ARG A 21 -7.13 -30.81 13.08
N CYS A 22 -7.47 -30.68 11.82
CA CYS A 22 -8.77 -30.18 11.38
C CYS A 22 -9.41 -31.20 10.42
N PHE A 23 -10.68 -31.47 10.59
CA PHE A 23 -11.45 -32.40 9.75
C PHE A 23 -12.47 -31.63 8.91
N GLY A 24 -12.33 -31.68 7.59
CA GLY A 24 -13.24 -31.01 6.68
C GLY A 24 -13.03 -29.49 6.62
N GLU A 25 -14.12 -28.74 6.70
CA GLU A 25 -14.05 -27.26 6.68
C GLU A 25 -13.34 -26.70 7.93
N ILE A 26 -12.56 -25.62 7.72
CA ILE A 26 -11.82 -24.97 8.80
C ILE A 26 -12.79 -24.13 9.63
N THR A 27 -13.41 -24.78 10.61
CA THR A 27 -14.27 -24.17 11.64
C THR A 27 -13.70 -24.45 13.01
N TYR A 28 -14.05 -23.65 14.01
CA TYR A 28 -13.62 -23.88 15.39
C TYR A 28 -13.95 -25.30 15.85
N GLN A 29 -15.16 -25.80 15.55
CA GLN A 29 -15.66 -27.11 15.98
C GLN A 29 -14.83 -28.26 15.40
N ASN A 30 -14.37 -28.11 14.16
CA ASN A 30 -13.64 -29.15 13.43
C ASN A 30 -12.15 -29.25 13.80
N ILE A 31 -11.67 -28.34 14.67
CA ILE A 31 -10.28 -28.34 15.15
C ILE A 31 -10.21 -29.14 16.44
N GLU A 32 -9.33 -30.13 16.48
CA GLU A 32 -9.02 -30.95 17.65
C GLU A 32 -7.57 -30.76 18.08
N ILE A 33 -7.33 -30.52 19.36
CA ILE A 33 -5.97 -30.44 19.90
C ILE A 33 -5.52 -31.85 20.28
N ILE A 34 -4.36 -32.23 19.76
CA ILE A 34 -3.74 -33.55 19.97
C ILE A 34 -2.84 -33.52 21.20
N SER A 35 -2.06 -32.44 21.36
CA SER A 35 -1.11 -32.26 22.47
C SER A 35 -0.65 -30.82 22.58
N GLY A 36 0.08 -30.49 23.64
CA GLY A 36 0.71 -29.18 23.84
C GLY A 36 -0.12 -28.22 24.70
N GLY A 37 -1.32 -28.60 25.10
CA GLY A 37 -2.18 -27.74 25.93
C GLY A 37 -3.66 -27.91 25.67
N SER A 38 -4.46 -26.98 26.18
CA SER A 38 -5.89 -26.90 25.93
C SER A 38 -6.19 -26.09 24.69
N LYS A 39 -7.30 -26.35 24.04
CA LYS A 39 -7.81 -25.56 22.94
C LYS A 39 -8.17 -24.15 23.43
N PRO A 40 -7.65 -23.10 22.84
CA PRO A 40 -8.10 -21.74 23.12
C PRO A 40 -9.61 -21.63 22.91
N ASP A 41 -10.30 -20.79 23.67
CA ASP A 41 -11.73 -20.58 23.46
C ASP A 41 -12.01 -19.89 22.12
N GLN A 42 -13.23 -20.10 21.62
CA GLN A 42 -13.62 -19.59 20.31
C GLN A 42 -13.54 -18.06 20.22
N ALA A 43 -13.95 -17.36 21.27
CA ALA A 43 -13.99 -15.91 21.28
C ALA A 43 -12.56 -15.31 21.16
N THR A 44 -11.58 -15.93 21.81
CA THR A 44 -10.17 -15.58 21.69
C THR A 44 -9.67 -15.79 20.26
N LEU A 45 -9.91 -16.96 19.67
CA LEU A 45 -9.49 -17.22 18.28
C LEU A 45 -10.20 -16.33 17.27
N ASP A 46 -11.48 -16.00 17.46
CA ASP A 46 -12.25 -15.09 16.62
C ASP A 46 -11.64 -13.68 16.67
N ALA A 47 -11.24 -13.20 17.85
CA ALA A 47 -10.63 -11.89 18.01
C ALA A 47 -9.25 -11.80 17.36
N GLU A 48 -8.43 -12.85 17.51
CA GLU A 48 -7.11 -12.93 16.85
C GLU A 48 -7.26 -13.03 15.34
N LEU A 49 -8.18 -13.85 14.85
CA LEU A 49 -8.48 -14.00 13.43
C LEU A 49 -8.96 -12.68 12.81
N LEU A 50 -9.84 -11.94 13.48
CA LEU A 50 -10.29 -10.63 13.03
C LEU A 50 -9.12 -9.65 12.96
N THR A 51 -8.21 -9.70 13.92
CA THR A 51 -7.00 -8.86 13.94
C THR A 51 -6.10 -9.18 12.75
N GLU A 52 -5.88 -10.45 12.46
CA GLU A 52 -5.04 -10.88 11.32
C GLU A 52 -5.68 -10.50 9.97
N LYS A 53 -6.99 -10.63 9.82
CA LYS A 53 -7.73 -10.17 8.65
C LYS A 53 -7.59 -8.67 8.42
N ARG A 54 -7.68 -7.85 9.50
CA ARG A 54 -7.46 -6.41 9.43
C ARG A 54 -6.04 -6.05 9.02
N LEU A 55 -5.05 -6.73 9.59
CA LEU A 55 -3.64 -6.55 9.22
C LEU A 55 -3.41 -6.89 7.75
N ARG A 56 -4.01 -7.95 7.25
CA ARG A 56 -3.90 -8.36 5.86
C ARG A 56 -4.41 -7.27 4.91
N VAL A 57 -5.63 -6.79 5.12
CA VAL A 57 -6.21 -5.73 4.29
C VAL A 57 -5.39 -4.44 4.41
N TRP A 58 -4.84 -4.16 5.60
CA TRP A 58 -3.94 -3.03 5.78
C TRP A 58 -2.67 -3.13 4.92
N TYR A 59 -2.06 -4.31 4.80
CA TYR A 59 -0.91 -4.50 3.91
C TYR A 59 -1.27 -4.24 2.44
N GLU A 60 -2.43 -4.70 1.98
CA GLU A 60 -2.91 -4.44 0.63
C GLU A 60 -3.15 -2.95 0.36
N ILE A 61 -3.70 -2.21 1.34
CA ILE A 61 -3.83 -0.74 1.28
C ILE A 61 -2.46 -0.05 1.22
N GLN A 62 -1.46 -0.55 1.95
CA GLN A 62 -0.10 0.00 1.90
C GLN A 62 0.57 -0.24 0.54
N GLU A 63 0.35 -1.40 -0.07
CA GLU A 63 0.82 -1.71 -1.43
C GLU A 63 0.16 -0.76 -2.45
N GLU A 64 -1.16 -0.56 -2.36
CA GLU A 64 -1.86 0.38 -3.23
C GLU A 64 -1.35 1.82 -3.03
N ARG A 65 -1.13 2.26 -1.79
CA ARG A 65 -0.50 3.55 -1.51
C ARG A 65 0.85 3.69 -2.22
N THR A 66 1.71 2.68 -2.10
CA THR A 66 3.03 2.67 -2.74
C THR A 66 2.91 2.73 -4.27
N ARG A 67 1.96 1.98 -4.83
CA ARG A 67 1.65 2.03 -6.26
C ARG A 67 1.23 3.43 -6.70
N ARG A 68 0.35 4.10 -5.93
CA ARG A 68 -0.10 5.47 -6.23
C ARG A 68 1.04 6.48 -6.14
N GLN A 69 1.88 6.39 -5.13
CA GLN A 69 3.04 7.27 -4.96
C GLN A 69 4.06 7.16 -6.09
N SER A 70 4.18 5.98 -6.72
CA SER A 70 5.07 5.72 -7.85
C SER A 70 4.42 5.89 -9.21
N GLY A 71 3.11 6.14 -9.27
CA GLY A 71 2.31 6.14 -10.48
C GLY A 71 2.38 7.43 -11.31
N GLY A 72 3.29 8.34 -10.97
CA GLY A 72 3.49 9.59 -11.72
C GLY A 72 2.74 10.78 -11.13
N VAL A 73 3.18 11.97 -11.55
CA VAL A 73 2.54 13.25 -11.24
C VAL A 73 2.26 14.03 -12.52
N PHE A 74 1.06 14.58 -12.59
CA PHE A 74 0.66 15.40 -13.74
C PHE A 74 1.04 16.86 -13.52
N ILE A 75 1.72 17.46 -14.48
CA ILE A 75 2.07 18.88 -14.45
C ILE A 75 1.27 19.61 -15.52
N GLN A 76 0.29 20.38 -15.06
CA GLN A 76 -0.68 21.06 -15.94
C GLN A 76 -0.02 22.01 -16.94
N SER A 77 1.04 22.74 -16.56
CA SER A 77 1.74 23.67 -17.46
C SER A 77 2.38 22.99 -18.66
N GLU A 78 2.80 21.74 -18.49
CA GLU A 78 3.42 20.92 -19.53
C GLU A 78 2.40 20.01 -20.22
N ASN A 79 1.21 19.85 -19.64
CA ASN A 79 0.22 18.86 -20.03
C ASN A 79 0.81 17.45 -20.13
N LYS A 80 1.65 17.07 -19.16
CA LYS A 80 2.42 15.82 -19.15
C LYS A 80 2.50 15.19 -17.78
N TRP A 81 2.64 13.86 -17.79
CA TRP A 81 2.95 13.06 -16.59
C TRP A 81 4.46 12.85 -16.46
N PHE A 82 4.93 13.02 -15.24
CA PHE A 82 6.33 12.82 -14.87
C PHE A 82 6.45 11.66 -13.89
N HIS A 83 7.50 10.88 -14.04
CA HIS A 83 7.79 9.76 -13.14
C HIS A 83 7.91 10.23 -11.69
N SER A 84 7.34 9.46 -10.77
CA SER A 84 7.37 9.72 -9.32
C SER A 84 7.92 8.55 -8.51
N ASP A 85 8.54 7.58 -9.18
CA ASP A 85 9.27 6.49 -8.51
C ASP A 85 10.49 7.03 -7.75
N GLN A 86 11.04 6.22 -6.85
CA GLN A 86 12.14 6.61 -5.97
C GLN A 86 13.37 7.12 -6.73
N THR A 87 13.75 6.45 -7.84
CA THR A 87 14.92 6.85 -8.64
C THR A 87 14.71 8.21 -9.29
N SER A 88 13.55 8.41 -9.92
CA SER A 88 13.17 9.67 -10.57
C SER A 88 13.13 10.81 -9.55
N ARG A 89 12.59 10.58 -8.35
CA ARG A 89 12.55 11.59 -7.26
C ARG A 89 13.94 12.02 -6.80
N ILE A 90 14.90 11.10 -6.70
CA ILE A 90 16.30 11.43 -6.34
C ILE A 90 16.92 12.32 -7.42
N GLN A 91 16.72 12.00 -8.70
CA GLN A 91 17.21 12.80 -9.82
C GLN A 91 16.56 14.19 -9.83
N GLN A 92 15.26 14.28 -9.65
CA GLN A 92 14.50 15.54 -9.56
C GLN A 92 14.99 16.39 -8.40
N LEU A 93 15.20 15.80 -7.22
CA LEU A 93 15.75 16.49 -6.05
C LEU A 93 17.13 17.08 -6.36
N GLY A 94 18.01 16.34 -7.03
CA GLY A 94 19.31 16.83 -7.47
C GLY A 94 19.18 18.07 -8.34
N LEU A 95 18.24 18.09 -9.27
CA LEU A 95 17.97 19.25 -10.13
C LEU A 95 17.41 20.44 -9.33
N VAL A 96 16.50 20.20 -8.40
CA VAL A 96 15.97 21.26 -7.51
C VAL A 96 17.10 21.88 -6.68
N MET A 97 18.03 21.07 -6.15
CA MET A 97 19.18 21.57 -5.38
C MET A 97 20.15 22.38 -6.21
N MET A 98 20.31 22.11 -7.50
CA MET A 98 21.11 22.93 -8.40
C MET A 98 20.50 24.31 -8.64
N GLY A 99 19.16 24.43 -8.59
CA GLY A 99 18.46 25.69 -8.80
C GLY A 99 18.89 26.39 -10.11
N ASN A 100 19.29 27.63 -10.01
CA ASN A 100 19.74 28.43 -11.19
C ASN A 100 21.09 27.96 -11.80
N ASN A 101 21.80 27.07 -11.11
CA ASN A 101 23.04 26.45 -11.64
C ASN A 101 22.76 25.17 -12.44
N MET A 102 21.49 24.82 -12.65
CA MET A 102 21.11 23.68 -13.48
C MET A 102 21.65 23.87 -14.92
N PRO A 103 22.27 22.82 -15.50
CA PRO A 103 22.66 22.87 -16.92
C PRO A 103 21.45 23.18 -17.80
N GLN A 104 21.70 23.96 -18.85
CA GLN A 104 20.66 24.28 -19.84
C GLN A 104 20.37 23.07 -20.75
N ASN A 105 19.16 23.03 -21.29
CA ASN A 105 18.75 22.06 -22.32
C ASN A 105 18.78 20.58 -21.83
N ILE A 106 18.55 20.35 -20.54
CA ILE A 106 18.36 18.97 -20.04
C ILE A 106 17.09 18.41 -20.67
N SER A 107 17.24 17.37 -21.50
CA SER A 107 16.12 16.64 -22.08
C SER A 107 15.61 15.63 -21.06
N TRP A 108 14.37 15.76 -20.63
CA TRP A 108 13.75 14.89 -19.64
C TRP A 108 12.66 14.05 -20.26
N LYS A 109 12.71 12.72 -20.05
CA LYS A 109 11.71 11.79 -20.57
C LYS A 109 10.46 11.80 -19.68
N THR A 110 9.30 11.91 -20.28
CA THR A 110 7.98 11.87 -19.63
C THR A 110 7.35 10.47 -19.71
N MET A 111 6.28 10.20 -18.96
CA MET A 111 5.68 8.87 -18.88
C MET A 111 5.05 8.42 -20.20
N ASP A 112 4.63 9.35 -21.07
CA ASP A 112 4.16 9.07 -22.42
C ASP A 112 5.29 8.81 -23.44
N ASN A 113 6.52 8.57 -22.96
CA ASN A 113 7.74 8.37 -23.74
C ASN A 113 8.17 9.57 -24.60
N SER A 114 7.54 10.72 -24.46
CA SER A 114 8.02 11.97 -25.09
C SER A 114 9.10 12.66 -24.25
N PHE A 115 9.57 13.80 -24.69
CA PHE A 115 10.59 14.57 -23.99
C PHE A 115 10.13 16.01 -23.77
N THR A 116 10.61 16.61 -22.70
CA THR A 116 10.47 18.04 -22.41
C THR A 116 11.81 18.60 -21.93
N THR A 117 11.99 19.91 -22.07
CA THR A 117 13.18 20.59 -21.52
C THR A 117 12.98 20.85 -20.03
N MET A 118 13.85 20.27 -19.21
CA MET A 118 13.81 20.50 -17.77
C MET A 118 14.36 21.90 -17.45
N THR A 119 13.59 22.64 -16.68
CA THR A 119 13.96 23.94 -16.13
C THR A 119 13.94 23.90 -14.60
N PRO A 120 14.62 24.84 -13.88
CA PRO A 120 14.53 24.91 -12.42
C PRO A 120 13.08 25.03 -11.92
N ALA A 121 12.24 25.80 -12.59
CA ALA A 121 10.83 25.96 -12.26
C ALA A 121 10.04 24.65 -12.44
N LEU A 122 10.28 23.94 -13.55
CA LEU A 122 9.64 22.65 -13.80
C LEU A 122 10.07 21.59 -12.78
N ALA A 123 11.37 21.50 -12.50
CA ALA A 123 11.88 20.56 -11.48
C ALA A 123 11.24 20.81 -10.11
N LEU A 124 11.11 22.07 -9.70
CA LEU A 124 10.43 22.43 -8.44
C LEU A 124 8.93 22.09 -8.49
N SER A 125 8.26 22.32 -9.62
CA SER A 125 6.85 21.98 -9.79
C SER A 125 6.61 20.47 -9.67
N ILE A 126 7.45 19.65 -10.29
CA ILE A 126 7.39 18.18 -10.20
C ILE A 126 7.62 17.73 -8.75
N PHE A 127 8.64 18.28 -8.08
CA PHE A 127 8.96 17.96 -6.69
C PHE A 127 7.80 18.28 -5.75
N ASN A 128 7.19 19.46 -5.89
CA ASN A 128 6.03 19.86 -5.08
C ASN A 128 4.81 18.98 -5.36
N ALA A 129 4.55 18.66 -6.64
CA ALA A 129 3.46 17.76 -7.00
C ALA A 129 3.66 16.35 -6.41
N ALA A 130 4.90 15.83 -6.41
CA ALA A 130 5.22 14.56 -5.80
C ALA A 130 5.03 14.57 -4.27
N ALA A 131 5.42 15.65 -3.60
CA ALA A 131 5.17 15.81 -2.15
C ALA A 131 3.67 15.88 -1.83
N THR A 132 2.89 16.57 -2.65
CA THR A 132 1.42 16.63 -2.51
C THR A 132 0.78 15.25 -2.74
N LEU A 133 1.25 14.50 -3.74
CA LEU A 133 0.83 13.13 -4.00
C LEU A 133 1.07 12.23 -2.78
N ASP A 134 2.26 12.32 -2.16
CA ASP A 134 2.60 11.53 -0.97
C ASP A 134 1.67 11.82 0.20
N MET A 135 1.45 13.09 0.49
CA MET A 135 0.55 13.53 1.58
C MET A 135 -0.89 13.05 1.34
N THR A 136 -1.37 13.18 0.11
CA THR A 136 -2.74 12.76 -0.25
C THR A 136 -2.88 11.24 -0.18
N ALA A 137 -1.95 10.49 -0.76
CA ALA A 137 -1.97 9.03 -0.74
C ALA A 137 -1.86 8.48 0.69
N PHE A 138 -1.05 9.12 1.55
CA PHE A 138 -0.96 8.76 2.95
C PHE A 138 -2.30 9.00 3.69
N ALA A 139 -2.90 10.18 3.51
CA ALA A 139 -4.18 10.51 4.16
C ALA A 139 -5.30 9.54 3.75
N VAL A 140 -5.37 9.17 2.46
CA VAL A 140 -6.33 8.19 1.94
C VAL A 140 -6.09 6.81 2.54
N ALA A 141 -4.83 6.36 2.62
CA ALA A 141 -4.49 5.09 3.25
C ALA A 141 -4.94 5.03 4.72
N GLU A 142 -4.68 6.07 5.51
CA GLU A 142 -5.11 6.13 6.92
C GLU A 142 -6.64 6.20 7.07
N GLN A 143 -7.33 6.84 6.14
CA GLN A 143 -8.79 6.81 6.10
C GLN A 143 -9.31 5.39 5.87
N HIS A 144 -8.78 4.67 4.89
CA HIS A 144 -9.12 3.27 4.65
C HIS A 144 -8.79 2.39 5.86
N ARG A 145 -7.63 2.59 6.50
CA ARG A 145 -7.25 1.89 7.73
C ARG A 145 -8.28 2.06 8.84
N SER A 146 -8.79 3.28 9.01
CA SER A 146 -9.82 3.56 10.01
C SER A 146 -11.09 2.76 9.74
N TYR A 147 -11.54 2.66 8.49
CA TYR A 147 -12.71 1.86 8.12
C TYR A 147 -12.48 0.35 8.33
N VAL A 148 -11.32 -0.15 7.91
CA VAL A 148 -10.92 -1.55 8.12
C VAL A 148 -10.94 -1.93 9.61
N ASN A 149 -10.41 -1.05 10.48
CA ASN A 149 -10.38 -1.28 11.91
C ASN A 149 -11.76 -1.31 12.58
N GLN A 150 -12.75 -0.65 11.98
CA GLN A 150 -14.14 -0.66 12.47
C GLN A 150 -14.97 -1.82 11.89
N SER A 151 -14.50 -2.45 10.82
CA SER A 151 -15.20 -3.55 10.16
C SER A 151 -15.11 -4.85 10.96
N THR A 152 -16.20 -5.61 10.97
CA THR A 152 -16.24 -7.02 11.42
C THR A 152 -15.94 -8.01 10.30
N THR A 153 -15.97 -7.55 9.04
CA THR A 153 -15.67 -8.32 7.82
C THR A 153 -14.67 -7.56 6.94
N PRO A 154 -13.45 -7.27 7.45
CA PRO A 154 -12.49 -6.41 6.75
C PRO A 154 -12.09 -6.94 5.39
N GLU A 155 -12.11 -8.25 5.17
CA GLU A 155 -11.79 -8.92 3.91
C GLU A 155 -12.75 -8.58 2.76
N THR A 156 -13.93 -8.05 3.06
CA THR A 156 -14.90 -7.61 2.04
C THR A 156 -14.85 -6.10 1.79
N TYR A 157 -13.98 -5.38 2.50
CA TYR A 157 -13.87 -3.94 2.39
C TYR A 157 -13.27 -3.51 1.05
N ASN A 158 -13.97 -2.64 0.33
CA ASN A 158 -13.48 -2.09 -0.92
C ASN A 158 -12.68 -0.80 -0.68
N TYR A 159 -11.38 -0.86 -0.90
CA TYR A 159 -10.44 0.26 -0.75
C TYR A 159 -10.01 0.86 -2.10
N SER A 160 -10.74 0.65 -3.19
CA SER A 160 -10.35 1.16 -4.52
C SER A 160 -10.59 2.67 -4.72
N GLY A 161 -11.40 3.30 -3.86
CA GLY A 161 -11.81 4.69 -3.99
C GLY A 161 -10.88 5.72 -3.36
N PHE A 162 -11.12 6.99 -3.68
CA PHE A 162 -10.49 8.19 -3.10
C PHE A 162 -8.99 8.40 -3.39
N TRP A 163 -8.32 7.46 -4.02
CA TRP A 163 -6.90 7.58 -4.34
C TRP A 163 -6.64 8.69 -5.37
N PRO A 164 -5.49 9.37 -5.26
CA PRO A 164 -5.05 10.28 -6.32
C PRO A 164 -4.88 9.53 -7.64
N ALA A 165 -5.13 10.25 -8.74
CA ALA A 165 -4.93 9.71 -10.08
C ALA A 165 -3.46 9.35 -10.31
N ILE A 166 -3.23 8.37 -11.17
CA ILE A 166 -1.91 7.95 -11.67
C ILE A 166 -1.94 7.94 -13.19
N TYR A 167 -0.77 7.87 -13.79
CA TYR A 167 -0.65 7.66 -15.23
C TYR A 167 -1.20 6.28 -15.61
N GLU A 168 -2.12 6.27 -16.56
CA GLU A 168 -2.65 5.07 -17.21
C GLU A 168 -2.22 5.09 -18.67
N GLU A 169 -1.54 4.01 -19.13
CA GLU A 169 -1.07 3.86 -20.52
C GLU A 169 -2.22 3.65 -21.52
#